data_8005aa36a11511b3e3c55be590d3749d
#
_entry.id   8005aa36a11511b3e3c55be590d3749d
#
_cell.length_a   1.000
_cell.length_b   1.000
_cell.length_c   1.000
_cell.angle_alpha   90.00
_cell.angle_beta   90.00
_cell.angle_gamma   90.00
#
_symmetry.space_group_name_H-M   'P 1'
#
loop_
_entity.id
_entity.type
_entity.pdbx_description
1 polymer ?
#
loop_
_entity_poly.entity_id
_entity_poly.type
_entity_poly.pdbx_seq_one_letter_code
_entity_poly.pdbx_strand_id
1 'polypeptide(L)'
;MSTSVPEGSASARAGKVSKAAEAGEATAMAGRIEAAWIAIVGRRDALLAWEAAGGPASAPDDPEASWDPGRILAHLSEMVRYWLGEMERILVGGPDRPVAVGRTAADPIRVLSVERDRTLPVAELLDRTDVDVRRVIGRLRGLDEAALTRRGIHPVRGEMTLAQVVNSGLAKHLEDHAVQLEGTLGPRPEDRG
;
A
#
# COMPACT_ATOMS: atom_id res chain seq x y z
N MET A 1 37.18 -37.87 -34.86
CA MET A 1 35.78 -37.98 -34.41
C MET A 1 35.64 -37.06 -33.17
N SER A 2 35.13 -35.87 -33.39
CA SER A 2 35.00 -34.83 -32.35
C SER A 2 33.54 -34.73 -31.96
N THR A 3 33.22 -35.04 -30.70
CA THR A 3 31.88 -35.00 -30.15
C THR A 3 31.59 -33.63 -29.54
N SER A 4 30.75 -32.85 -30.20
CA SER A 4 30.20 -31.60 -29.64
C SER A 4 29.15 -31.89 -28.58
N VAL A 5 29.36 -31.31 -27.39
CA VAL A 5 28.36 -31.30 -26.28
C VAL A 5 27.47 -30.07 -26.47
N PRO A 6 26.12 -30.16 -26.30
CA PRO A 6 25.24 -29.01 -26.45
C PRO A 6 25.25 -28.11 -25.21
N GLU A 7 25.67 -26.87 -25.37
CA GLU A 7 25.66 -25.80 -24.34
C GLU A 7 24.27 -25.16 -24.10
N GLY A 8 23.19 -25.85 -24.31
CA GLY A 8 21.83 -25.26 -24.27
C GLY A 8 21.11 -25.28 -22.92
N SER A 9 21.66 -25.95 -21.86
CA SER A 9 20.86 -26.26 -20.65
C SER A 9 21.03 -25.29 -19.45
N ALA A 10 22.14 -24.55 -19.39
CA ALA A 10 22.45 -23.72 -18.23
C ALA A 10 21.73 -22.36 -18.26
N SER A 11 21.62 -21.73 -19.43
CA SER A 11 20.99 -20.41 -19.58
C SER A 11 19.48 -20.42 -19.32
N ALA A 12 18.78 -21.48 -19.74
CA ALA A 12 17.35 -21.63 -19.51
C ALA A 12 16.98 -21.90 -18.04
N ARG A 13 17.89 -22.55 -17.28
CA ARG A 13 17.68 -22.79 -15.84
C ARG A 13 17.92 -21.53 -15.00
N ALA A 14 18.93 -20.74 -15.33
CA ALA A 14 19.21 -19.48 -14.64
C ALA A 14 18.08 -18.48 -14.80
N GLY A 15 17.52 -18.31 -16.01
CA GLY A 15 16.36 -17.44 -16.26
C GLY A 15 15.08 -17.88 -15.55
N LYS A 16 14.88 -19.20 -15.34
CA LYS A 16 13.70 -19.74 -14.68
C LYS A 16 13.76 -19.59 -13.16
N VAL A 17 14.93 -19.66 -12.55
CA VAL A 17 15.15 -19.45 -11.11
C VAL A 17 15.00 -17.97 -10.76
N SER A 18 15.52 -17.07 -11.59
CA SER A 18 15.33 -15.63 -11.44
C SER A 18 13.86 -15.26 -11.46
N LYS A 19 13.11 -15.67 -12.49
CA LYS A 19 11.69 -15.37 -12.63
C LYS A 19 10.79 -15.90 -11.49
N ALA A 20 11.17 -17.01 -10.86
CA ALA A 20 10.41 -17.56 -9.71
C ALA A 20 10.72 -16.81 -8.40
N ALA A 21 11.95 -16.31 -8.23
CA ALA A 21 12.33 -15.50 -7.07
C ALA A 21 11.66 -14.12 -7.11
N GLU A 22 11.43 -13.58 -8.27
CA GLU A 22 10.92 -12.23 -8.53
C GLU A 22 9.38 -12.18 -8.47
N ALA A 23 8.70 -13.21 -8.97
CA ALA A 23 7.29 -13.44 -8.66
C ALA A 23 7.09 -13.55 -7.12
N GLY A 24 8.14 -13.89 -6.38
CA GLY A 24 8.23 -13.87 -4.94
C GLY A 24 8.14 -12.46 -4.33
N GLU A 25 8.83 -11.44 -4.88
CA GLU A 25 8.84 -10.09 -4.30
C GLU A 25 7.48 -9.40 -4.41
N ALA A 26 6.85 -9.39 -5.59
CA ALA A 26 5.51 -8.83 -5.76
C ALA A 26 4.47 -9.56 -4.88
N THR A 27 4.57 -10.90 -4.79
CA THR A 27 3.70 -11.71 -3.94
C THR A 27 3.95 -11.44 -2.47
N ALA A 28 5.20 -11.26 -2.04
CA ALA A 28 5.54 -10.91 -0.66
C ALA A 28 4.98 -9.52 -0.28
N MET A 29 5.11 -8.52 -1.15
CA MET A 29 4.51 -7.19 -0.93
C MET A 29 2.98 -7.28 -0.86
N ALA A 30 2.34 -8.05 -1.74
CA ALA A 30 0.89 -8.28 -1.70
C ALA A 30 0.47 -8.93 -0.38
N GLY A 31 1.22 -9.91 0.13
CA GLY A 31 0.97 -10.55 1.42
C GLY A 31 1.10 -9.59 2.61
N ARG A 32 2.09 -8.70 2.60
CA ARG A 32 2.25 -7.66 3.64
C ARG A 32 1.08 -6.68 3.65
N ILE A 33 0.65 -6.21 2.47
CA ILE A 33 -0.51 -5.33 2.32
C ILE A 33 -1.77 -6.02 2.83
N GLU A 34 -1.98 -7.29 2.46
CA GLU A 34 -3.11 -8.11 2.91
C GLU A 34 -3.12 -8.27 4.43
N ALA A 35 -1.97 -8.61 5.04
CA ALA A 35 -1.83 -8.78 6.48
C ALA A 35 -2.10 -7.47 7.25
N ALA A 36 -1.55 -6.34 6.80
CA ALA A 36 -1.80 -5.03 7.39
C ALA A 36 -3.28 -4.65 7.29
N TRP A 37 -3.92 -4.90 6.15
CA TRP A 37 -5.35 -4.63 5.96
C TRP A 37 -6.22 -5.52 6.85
N ILE A 38 -5.91 -6.81 6.97
CA ILE A 38 -6.60 -7.73 7.90
C ILE A 38 -6.48 -7.23 9.34
N ALA A 39 -5.32 -6.74 9.76
CA ALA A 39 -5.13 -6.16 11.09
C ALA A 39 -6.02 -4.94 11.33
N ILE A 40 -6.16 -4.04 10.33
CA ILE A 40 -7.04 -2.86 10.38
C ILE A 40 -8.51 -3.29 10.46
N VAL A 41 -8.96 -4.17 9.56
CA VAL A 41 -10.36 -4.66 9.54
C VAL A 41 -10.70 -5.46 10.81
N GLY A 42 -9.72 -6.17 11.38
CA GLY A 42 -9.88 -6.85 12.67
C GLY A 42 -10.17 -5.91 13.84
N ARG A 43 -10.03 -4.57 13.67
CA ARG A 43 -10.43 -3.55 14.64
C ARG A 43 -11.83 -2.97 14.38
N ARG A 44 -12.58 -3.52 13.43
CA ARG A 44 -13.89 -2.98 12.99
C ARG A 44 -14.84 -2.68 14.16
N ASP A 45 -14.99 -3.61 15.10
CA ASP A 45 -15.92 -3.42 16.21
C ASP A 45 -15.48 -2.29 17.15
N ALA A 46 -14.17 -2.16 17.41
CA ALA A 46 -13.61 -1.07 18.20
C ALA A 46 -13.76 0.28 17.49
N LEU A 47 -13.58 0.31 16.17
CA LEU A 47 -13.79 1.49 15.33
C LEU A 47 -15.25 1.94 15.33
N LEU A 48 -16.19 1.02 15.18
CA LEU A 48 -17.63 1.30 15.25
C LEU A 48 -18.05 1.76 16.65
N ALA A 49 -17.50 1.17 17.71
CA ALA A 49 -17.73 1.60 19.09
C ALA A 49 -17.16 3.00 19.35
N TRP A 50 -15.98 3.33 18.82
CA TRP A 50 -15.40 4.68 18.87
C TRP A 50 -16.32 5.70 18.16
N GLU A 51 -16.79 5.39 16.96
CA GLU A 51 -17.73 6.24 16.20
C GLU A 51 -19.04 6.48 16.96
N ALA A 52 -19.67 5.39 17.46
CA ALA A 52 -20.92 5.46 18.20
C ALA A 52 -20.81 6.27 19.52
N ALA A 53 -19.65 6.27 20.14
CA ALA A 53 -19.36 7.07 21.33
C ALA A 53 -19.11 8.55 21.02
N GLY A 54 -19.10 8.96 19.74
CA GLY A 54 -18.70 10.32 19.35
C GLY A 54 -17.25 10.61 19.73
N GLY A 55 -16.35 9.69 19.40
CA GLY A 55 -14.94 9.74 19.79
C GLY A 55 -14.26 11.08 19.45
N PRO A 56 -13.22 11.46 20.20
CA PRO A 56 -12.57 12.76 20.03
C PRO A 56 -12.02 12.91 18.60
N ALA A 57 -12.30 14.05 17.98
CA ALA A 57 -11.79 14.40 16.68
C ALA A 57 -10.46 15.13 16.83
N SER A 58 -9.44 14.72 16.08
CA SER A 58 -8.17 15.46 15.96
C SER A 58 -8.37 16.79 15.23
N ALA A 59 -7.58 17.81 15.59
CA ALA A 59 -7.62 19.11 14.92
C ALA A 59 -7.03 19.00 13.49
N PRO A 60 -7.43 19.88 12.54
CA PRO A 60 -6.93 19.85 11.17
C PRO A 60 -5.41 19.97 11.03
N ASP A 61 -4.76 20.67 11.97
CA ASP A 61 -3.32 20.93 12.04
C ASP A 61 -2.56 19.95 12.94
N ASP A 62 -3.25 18.99 13.56
CA ASP A 62 -2.59 17.96 14.37
C ASP A 62 -1.63 17.13 13.51
N PRO A 63 -0.45 16.79 14.06
CA PRO A 63 0.49 15.92 13.38
C PRO A 63 -0.13 14.54 13.15
N GLU A 64 0.26 13.87 12.07
CA GLU A 64 -0.30 12.59 11.64
C GLU A 64 -0.30 11.52 12.75
N ALA A 65 0.73 11.54 13.62
CA ALA A 65 0.82 10.64 14.77
C ALA A 65 -0.29 10.82 15.82
N SER A 66 -0.99 11.96 15.79
CA SER A 66 -2.07 12.31 16.74
C SER A 66 -3.47 12.23 16.11
N TRP A 67 -3.58 11.71 14.91
CA TRP A 67 -4.87 11.61 14.22
C TRP A 67 -5.83 10.65 14.91
N ASP A 68 -7.08 11.03 14.90
CA ASP A 68 -8.19 10.17 15.33
C ASP A 68 -8.46 9.02 14.32
N PRO A 69 -9.14 7.93 14.73
CA PRO A 69 -9.44 6.80 13.87
C PRO A 69 -10.18 7.16 12.57
N GLY A 70 -11.12 8.09 12.60
CA GLY A 70 -11.87 8.53 11.42
C GLY A 70 -10.94 9.19 10.38
N ARG A 71 -10.04 10.05 10.86
CA ARG A 71 -9.05 10.71 9.99
C ARG A 71 -8.04 9.74 9.42
N ILE A 72 -7.58 8.77 10.21
CA ILE A 72 -6.70 7.69 9.74
C ILE A 72 -7.40 6.89 8.65
N LEU A 73 -8.65 6.46 8.84
CA LEU A 73 -9.40 5.69 7.83
C LEU A 73 -9.65 6.48 6.55
N ALA A 74 -10.01 7.77 6.65
CA ALA A 74 -10.16 8.66 5.50
C ALA A 74 -8.86 8.78 4.71
N HIS A 75 -7.73 8.92 5.43
CA HIS A 75 -6.41 8.94 4.82
C HIS A 75 -6.07 7.62 4.13
N LEU A 76 -6.34 6.48 4.76
CA LEU A 76 -6.10 5.16 4.16
C LEU A 76 -6.92 4.96 2.87
N SER A 77 -8.20 5.36 2.88
CA SER A 77 -9.06 5.30 1.71
C SER A 77 -8.52 6.15 0.54
N GLU A 78 -8.05 7.34 0.84
CA GLU A 78 -7.45 8.24 -0.13
C GLU A 78 -6.08 7.73 -0.63
N MET A 79 -5.23 7.32 0.30
CA MET A 79 -3.84 6.89 0.07
C MET A 79 -3.76 5.63 -0.79
N VAL A 80 -4.54 4.58 -0.48
CA VAL A 80 -4.52 3.32 -1.24
C VAL A 80 -4.95 3.56 -2.68
N ARG A 81 -6.01 4.34 -2.89
CA ARG A 81 -6.48 4.71 -4.23
C ARG A 81 -5.45 5.53 -4.99
N TYR A 82 -4.84 6.50 -4.34
CA TYR A 82 -3.80 7.34 -4.94
C TYR A 82 -2.61 6.51 -5.42
N TRP A 83 -2.03 5.68 -4.56
CA TRP A 83 -0.86 4.88 -4.91
C TRP A 83 -1.16 3.75 -5.91
N LEU A 84 -2.40 3.22 -5.93
CA LEU A 84 -2.85 2.34 -7.00
C LEU A 84 -2.78 3.06 -8.36
N GLY A 85 -3.26 4.31 -8.43
CA GLY A 85 -3.16 5.11 -9.64
C GLY A 85 -1.72 5.40 -10.06
N GLU A 86 -0.83 5.71 -9.11
CA GLU A 86 0.59 5.94 -9.38
C GLU A 86 1.30 4.66 -9.87
N MET A 87 0.97 3.51 -9.28
CA MET A 87 1.44 2.21 -9.74
C MET A 87 1.04 1.96 -11.20
N GLU A 88 -0.22 2.18 -11.56
CA GLU A 88 -0.69 2.01 -12.95
C GLU A 88 -0.01 3.01 -13.90
N ARG A 89 0.25 4.24 -13.48
CA ARG A 89 1.00 5.22 -14.29
C ARG A 89 2.40 4.74 -14.60
N ILE A 90 3.12 4.16 -13.61
CA ILE A 90 4.44 3.57 -13.82
C ILE A 90 4.35 2.38 -14.79
N LEU A 91 3.32 1.54 -14.64
CA LEU A 91 3.12 0.35 -15.47
C LEU A 91 2.75 0.68 -16.92
N VAL A 92 2.04 1.77 -17.15
CA VAL A 92 1.71 2.26 -18.51
C VAL A 92 2.87 3.01 -19.14
N GLY A 93 3.73 3.60 -18.31
CA GLY A 93 4.96 4.25 -18.78
C GLY A 93 5.89 3.29 -19.50
N GLY A 94 6.65 3.77 -20.48
CA GLY A 94 7.65 2.94 -21.18
C GLY A 94 8.76 2.47 -20.23
N PRO A 95 9.36 1.30 -20.48
CA PRO A 95 10.39 0.73 -19.60
C PRO A 95 11.61 1.65 -19.43
N ASP A 96 11.92 2.45 -20.45
CA ASP A 96 13.12 3.30 -20.48
C ASP A 96 12.86 4.76 -20.08
N ARG A 97 11.62 5.13 -19.75
CA ARG A 97 11.26 6.52 -19.42
C ARG A 97 10.56 6.59 -18.06
N PRO A 98 11.27 7.07 -17.03
CA PRO A 98 10.64 7.32 -15.74
C PRO A 98 9.48 8.31 -15.87
N VAL A 99 8.37 8.06 -15.18
CA VAL A 99 7.20 8.94 -15.14
C VAL A 99 7.15 9.73 -13.84
N ALA A 100 6.65 10.96 -13.86
CA ALA A 100 6.45 11.72 -12.64
C ALA A 100 5.38 11.04 -11.78
N VAL A 101 5.69 10.74 -10.52
CA VAL A 101 4.81 10.05 -9.56
C VAL A 101 4.97 10.64 -8.17
N GLY A 102 3.97 10.40 -7.34
CA GLY A 102 4.01 10.81 -5.96
C GLY A 102 3.69 12.30 -5.76
N ARG A 103 3.57 12.64 -4.49
CA ARG A 103 3.25 13.99 -4.00
C ARG A 103 3.81 14.20 -2.60
N THR A 104 3.77 15.41 -2.09
CA THR A 104 4.14 15.72 -0.71
C THR A 104 2.96 15.50 0.25
N ALA A 105 3.25 15.40 1.54
CA ALA A 105 2.21 15.33 2.57
C ALA A 105 1.32 16.58 2.59
N ALA A 106 1.85 17.73 2.16
CA ALA A 106 1.14 19.01 2.09
C ALA A 106 0.34 19.20 0.79
N ASP A 107 0.21 18.16 -0.06
CA ASP A 107 -0.59 18.26 -1.28
C ASP A 107 -2.03 18.67 -0.95
N PRO A 108 -2.54 19.78 -1.53
CA PRO A 108 -3.87 20.30 -1.18
C PRO A 108 -5.01 19.32 -1.48
N ILE A 109 -4.88 18.51 -2.54
CA ILE A 109 -5.91 17.53 -2.91
C ILE A 109 -5.97 16.43 -1.85
N ARG A 110 -4.79 15.94 -1.38
CA ARG A 110 -4.71 14.99 -0.25
C ARG A 110 -5.39 15.55 0.99
N VAL A 111 -4.98 16.74 1.42
CA VAL A 111 -5.48 17.38 2.64
C VAL A 111 -7.00 17.56 2.57
N LEU A 112 -7.50 18.13 1.49
CA LEU A 112 -8.94 18.36 1.30
C LEU A 112 -9.74 17.06 1.24
N SER A 113 -9.20 16.02 0.59
CA SER A 113 -9.88 14.72 0.51
C SER A 113 -9.98 14.04 1.87
N VAL A 114 -8.91 14.06 2.67
CA VAL A 114 -8.91 13.51 4.02
C VAL A 114 -9.90 14.27 4.92
N GLU A 115 -9.86 15.61 4.91
CA GLU A 115 -10.78 16.42 5.72
C GLU A 115 -12.25 16.26 5.32
N ARG A 116 -12.53 16.13 4.03
CA ARG A 116 -13.89 15.86 3.55
C ARG A 116 -14.39 14.49 4.01
N ASP A 117 -13.55 13.47 3.87
CA ASP A 117 -13.98 12.08 4.04
C ASP A 117 -13.92 11.60 5.51
N ARG A 118 -13.19 12.30 6.41
CA ARG A 118 -13.07 11.93 7.83
C ARG A 118 -14.40 11.88 8.60
N THR A 119 -15.44 12.51 8.07
CA THR A 119 -16.79 12.51 8.64
C THR A 119 -17.70 11.44 8.05
N LEU A 120 -17.21 10.65 7.10
CA LEU A 120 -17.96 9.52 6.56
C LEU A 120 -18.04 8.38 7.58
N PRO A 121 -19.10 7.56 7.51
CA PRO A 121 -19.23 6.40 8.38
C PRO A 121 -18.00 5.47 8.29
N VAL A 122 -17.54 4.99 9.43
CA VAL A 122 -16.43 4.02 9.53
C VAL A 122 -16.64 2.82 8.61
N ALA A 123 -17.86 2.27 8.56
CA ALA A 123 -18.19 1.15 7.69
C ALA A 123 -17.95 1.49 6.21
N GLU A 124 -18.35 2.68 5.78
CA GLU A 124 -18.17 3.14 4.40
C GLU A 124 -16.69 3.31 4.04
N LEU A 125 -15.88 3.89 4.93
CA LEU A 125 -14.45 4.05 4.73
C LEU A 125 -13.73 2.70 4.63
N LEU A 126 -14.08 1.73 5.49
CA LEU A 126 -13.53 0.39 5.44
C LEU A 126 -13.91 -0.33 4.13
N ASP A 127 -15.18 -0.27 3.73
CA ASP A 127 -15.66 -0.95 2.52
C ASP A 127 -15.03 -0.36 1.24
N ARG A 128 -14.90 0.98 1.15
CA ARG A 128 -14.20 1.64 0.04
C ARG A 128 -12.73 1.23 -0.06
N THR A 129 -12.05 1.23 1.08
CA THR A 129 -10.63 0.89 1.14
C THR A 129 -10.39 -0.58 0.81
N ASP A 130 -11.27 -1.49 1.26
CA ASP A 130 -11.20 -2.92 0.96
C ASP A 130 -11.21 -3.19 -0.55
N VAL A 131 -12.08 -2.50 -1.29
CA VAL A 131 -12.14 -2.61 -2.75
C VAL A 131 -10.81 -2.25 -3.39
N ASP A 132 -10.19 -1.14 -2.99
CA ASP A 132 -8.94 -0.67 -3.59
C ASP A 132 -7.73 -1.50 -3.12
N VAL A 133 -7.71 -1.97 -1.86
CA VAL A 133 -6.69 -2.91 -1.36
C VAL A 133 -6.73 -4.23 -2.15
N ARG A 134 -7.90 -4.81 -2.38
CA ARG A 134 -8.03 -6.03 -3.20
C ARG A 134 -7.54 -5.83 -4.64
N ARG A 135 -7.77 -4.66 -5.22
CA ARG A 135 -7.25 -4.32 -6.55
C ARG A 135 -5.72 -4.26 -6.55
N VAL A 136 -5.12 -3.60 -5.55
CA VAL A 136 -3.66 -3.55 -5.38
C VAL A 136 -3.08 -4.95 -5.27
N ILE A 137 -3.64 -5.79 -4.39
CA ILE A 137 -3.19 -7.18 -4.17
C ILE A 137 -3.28 -7.99 -5.46
N GLY A 138 -4.44 -7.94 -6.13
CA GLY A 138 -4.65 -8.65 -7.40
C GLY A 138 -3.69 -8.19 -8.49
N ARG A 139 -3.43 -6.88 -8.55
CA ARG A 139 -2.50 -6.31 -9.53
C ARG A 139 -1.06 -6.75 -9.26
N LEU A 140 -0.60 -6.70 -8.02
CA LEU A 140 0.75 -7.11 -7.61
C LEU A 140 1.01 -8.58 -7.91
N ARG A 141 0.06 -9.47 -7.61
CA ARG A 141 0.18 -10.91 -7.89
C ARG A 141 0.34 -11.24 -9.37
N GLY A 142 -0.03 -10.32 -10.26
CA GLY A 142 0.12 -10.46 -11.71
C GLY A 142 1.36 -9.79 -12.30
N LEU A 143 2.23 -9.17 -11.48
CA LEU A 143 3.43 -8.51 -11.97
C LEU A 143 4.60 -9.48 -12.09
N ASP A 144 5.43 -9.21 -13.11
CA ASP A 144 6.75 -9.83 -13.27
C ASP A 144 7.85 -8.85 -12.81
N GLU A 145 9.09 -9.33 -12.81
CA GLU A 145 10.27 -8.53 -12.41
C GLU A 145 10.44 -7.28 -13.26
N ALA A 146 10.29 -7.40 -14.57
CA ALA A 146 10.45 -6.28 -15.48
C ALA A 146 9.49 -5.14 -15.13
N ALA A 147 8.29 -5.47 -14.63
CA ALA A 147 7.35 -4.48 -14.13
C ALA A 147 7.85 -3.83 -12.84
N LEU A 148 8.40 -4.60 -11.89
CA LEU A 148 8.89 -4.10 -10.61
C LEU A 148 10.08 -3.15 -10.74
N THR A 149 10.88 -3.30 -11.78
CA THR A 149 12.05 -2.44 -12.07
C THR A 149 11.69 -1.15 -12.81
N ARG A 150 10.45 -0.99 -13.30
CA ARG A 150 10.00 0.26 -13.92
C ARG A 150 10.11 1.43 -12.96
N ARG A 151 10.33 2.63 -13.49
CA ARG A 151 10.75 3.77 -12.68
C ARG A 151 9.76 4.92 -12.69
N GLY A 152 9.62 5.54 -11.53
CA GLY A 152 8.94 6.82 -11.34
C GLY A 152 9.88 7.85 -10.73
N ILE A 153 9.59 9.14 -10.90
CA ILE A 153 10.33 10.25 -10.29
C ILE A 153 9.42 10.90 -9.26
N HIS A 154 9.73 10.70 -7.98
CA HIS A 154 9.03 11.32 -6.87
C HIS A 154 9.61 12.72 -6.60
N PRO A 155 8.78 13.76 -6.37
CA PRO A 155 9.25 15.14 -6.23
C PRO A 155 10.26 15.38 -5.09
N VAL A 156 10.24 14.51 -4.05
CA VAL A 156 11.13 14.64 -2.88
C VAL A 156 12.16 13.52 -2.84
N ARG A 157 11.80 12.29 -3.22
CA ARG A 157 12.67 11.10 -3.10
C ARG A 157 13.50 10.82 -4.34
N GLY A 158 13.26 11.54 -5.44
CA GLY A 158 13.92 11.31 -6.70
C GLY A 158 13.43 10.06 -7.43
N GLU A 159 14.30 9.44 -8.22
CA GLU A 159 13.96 8.25 -9.00
C GLU A 159 13.79 7.03 -8.08
N MET A 160 12.72 6.30 -8.29
CA MET A 160 12.32 5.10 -7.53
C MET A 160 11.84 4.02 -8.48
N THR A 161 12.13 2.76 -8.17
CA THR A 161 11.50 1.62 -8.85
C THR A 161 10.05 1.45 -8.41
N LEU A 162 9.24 0.74 -9.20
CA LEU A 162 7.88 0.38 -8.80
C LEU A 162 7.88 -0.40 -7.48
N ALA A 163 8.82 -1.33 -7.28
CA ALA A 163 8.98 -2.05 -6.03
C ALA A 163 9.17 -1.10 -4.83
N GLN A 164 10.02 -0.08 -4.97
CA GLN A 164 10.25 0.92 -3.92
C GLN A 164 9.01 1.79 -3.67
N VAL A 165 8.29 2.16 -4.73
CA VAL A 165 7.03 2.93 -4.61
C VAL A 165 5.97 2.12 -3.87
N VAL A 166 5.74 0.86 -4.25
CA VAL A 166 4.77 -0.02 -3.58
C VAL A 166 5.17 -0.29 -2.13
N ASN A 167 6.44 -0.60 -1.89
CA ASN A 167 6.91 -0.86 -0.53
C ASN A 167 6.71 0.34 0.39
N SER A 168 7.11 1.55 -0.02
CA SER A 168 7.03 2.74 0.83
C SER A 168 5.68 3.43 0.83
N GLY A 169 4.98 3.44 -0.31
CA GLY A 169 3.70 4.13 -0.46
C GLY A 169 2.48 3.29 -0.04
N LEU A 170 2.58 1.96 -0.08
CA LEU A 170 1.47 1.07 0.24
C LEU A 170 1.79 0.15 1.42
N ALA A 171 2.75 -0.79 1.28
CA ALA A 171 2.93 -1.85 2.28
C ALA A 171 3.31 -1.27 3.64
N LYS A 172 4.44 -0.56 3.71
CA LYS A 172 4.90 0.05 4.98
C LYS A 172 3.89 1.07 5.53
N HIS A 173 3.25 1.83 4.68
CA HIS A 173 2.28 2.86 5.10
C HIS A 173 1.04 2.23 5.76
N LEU A 174 0.50 1.14 5.19
CA LEU A 174 -0.59 0.39 5.80
C LEU A 174 -0.16 -0.27 7.12
N GLU A 175 1.06 -0.83 7.19
CA GLU A 175 1.62 -1.40 8.42
C GLU A 175 1.73 -0.34 9.53
N ASP A 176 2.25 0.84 9.21
CA ASP A 176 2.41 1.94 10.17
C ASP A 176 1.05 2.41 10.73
N HIS A 177 0.03 2.54 9.88
CA HIS A 177 -1.31 2.92 10.32
C HIS A 177 -2.07 1.79 11.04
N ALA A 178 -1.80 0.53 10.74
CA ALA A 178 -2.33 -0.59 11.53
C ALA A 178 -1.85 -0.50 12.99
N VAL A 179 -0.55 -0.24 13.19
CA VAL A 179 0.04 -0.02 14.53
C VAL A 179 -0.52 1.24 15.19
N GLN A 180 -0.68 2.34 14.44
CA GLN A 180 -1.25 3.58 14.97
C GLN A 180 -2.70 3.39 15.45
N LEU A 181 -3.53 2.70 14.67
CA LEU A 181 -4.92 2.40 15.06
C LEU A 181 -4.97 1.51 16.31
N GLU A 182 -4.08 0.53 16.43
CA GLU A 182 -3.97 -0.29 17.63
C GLU A 182 -3.66 0.55 18.87
N GLY A 183 -2.68 1.45 18.76
CA GLY A 183 -2.33 2.37 19.85
C GLY A 183 -3.47 3.32 20.23
N THR A 184 -4.21 3.84 19.24
CA THR A 184 -5.30 4.81 19.46
C THR A 184 -6.56 4.14 20.05
N LEU A 185 -6.91 2.93 19.62
CA LEU A 185 -8.10 2.20 20.07
C LEU A 185 -7.86 1.36 21.32
N GLY A 186 -6.59 1.20 21.76
CA GLY A 186 -6.18 0.35 22.86
C GLY A 186 -6.24 -1.15 22.53
N PRO A 187 -5.88 -2.02 23.49
CA PRO A 187 -5.81 -3.45 23.30
C PRO A 187 -7.17 -4.05 22.96
N ARG A 188 -7.17 -5.14 22.20
CA ARG A 188 -8.41 -5.87 21.86
C ARG A 188 -9.03 -6.46 23.11
N PRO A 189 -10.37 -6.62 23.15
CA PRO A 189 -11.04 -7.25 24.29
C PRO A 189 -10.48 -8.65 24.64
N GLU A 190 -10.09 -9.44 23.64
CA GLU A 190 -9.50 -10.76 23.79
C GLU A 190 -8.08 -10.74 24.41
N ASP A 191 -7.36 -9.63 24.32
CA ASP A 191 -5.99 -9.49 24.86
C ASP A 191 -5.99 -9.04 26.33
N ARG A 192 -7.16 -8.88 26.96
CA ARG A 192 -7.34 -8.42 28.36
C ARG A 192 -7.53 -9.56 29.37
N GLY A 193 -7.25 -10.81 28.94
CA GLY A 193 -7.39 -12.01 29.76
C GLY A 193 -6.17 -12.31 30.63
#